data_a0537825f3e50f356c446d9d180d0ef9
#
_entry.id   a0537825f3e50f356c446d9d180d0ef9
#
_cell.length_a   1.000
_cell.length_b   1.000
_cell.length_c   1.000
_cell.angle_alpha   90.00
_cell.angle_beta   90.00
_cell.angle_gamma   90.00
#
_symmetry.space_group_name_H-M   'P 1'
#
loop_
_entity.id
_entity.type
_entity.pdbx_description
1 polymer ?
#
loop_
_entity_poly.entity_id
_entity_poly.type
_entity_poly.pdbx_seq_one_letter_code
_entity_poly.pdbx_strand_id
1 'polypeptide(L)'
;MGRDGMLPKALARIHPRFKTPYVATLFVGVLSLVLVLTFGRLGTDTISLFVNFGALTSFLILHITVVWYFIVKKKDRRYMAHLVSPVLGFAVIAFTWVSLAAPAKILGLVWIAIGVVYYVVMRKVFKRNVELAGV
;
A
#
# COMPACT_ATOMS: atom_id res chain seq x y z
N MET A 1 10.28 -6.41 0.70
CA MET A 1 10.52 -4.98 0.38
C MET A 1 11.92 -4.49 0.75
N GLY A 2 12.41 -4.59 1.99
CA GLY A 2 13.78 -4.22 2.33
C GLY A 2 14.84 -5.14 1.73
N ARG A 3 14.55 -6.43 1.58
CA ARG A 3 15.41 -7.42 0.91
C ARG A 3 15.42 -7.25 -0.61
N ASP A 4 14.32 -6.82 -1.18
CA ASP A 4 14.11 -6.66 -2.63
C ASP A 4 14.66 -5.32 -3.16
N GLY A 5 15.38 -4.57 -2.34
CA GLY A 5 16.01 -3.31 -2.73
C GLY A 5 15.07 -2.09 -2.85
N MET A 6 13.77 -2.26 -2.59
CA MET A 6 12.78 -1.17 -2.65
C MET A 6 12.91 -0.17 -1.51
N LEU A 7 13.46 -0.63 -0.36
CA LEU A 7 13.72 0.21 0.81
C LEU A 7 15.20 0.15 1.17
N PRO A 8 15.72 1.15 1.92
CA PRO A 8 17.09 1.13 2.41
C PRO A 8 17.42 -0.18 3.15
N LYS A 9 18.57 -0.76 2.85
CA LYS A 9 19.00 -2.04 3.46
C LYS A 9 19.02 -2.01 5.00
N ALA A 10 19.14 -0.83 5.60
CA ALA A 10 19.07 -0.66 7.05
C ALA A 10 17.74 -1.16 7.65
N LEU A 11 16.61 -0.95 6.93
CA LEU A 11 15.29 -1.40 7.37
C LEU A 11 15.09 -2.93 7.30
N ALA A 12 15.97 -3.62 6.57
CA ALA A 12 15.96 -5.07 6.48
C ALA A 12 16.76 -5.77 7.60
N ARG A 13 17.42 -5.01 8.48
CA ARG A 13 18.22 -5.58 9.59
C ARG A 13 17.33 -6.27 10.60
N ILE A 14 17.67 -7.53 10.87
CA ILE A 14 16.98 -8.39 11.85
C ILE A 14 17.84 -8.46 13.11
N HIS A 15 17.20 -8.34 14.27
CA HIS A 15 17.90 -8.48 15.55
C HIS A 15 18.40 -9.91 15.74
N PRO A 16 19.69 -10.14 16.09
CA PRO A 16 20.27 -11.49 16.15
C PRO A 16 19.54 -12.40 17.16
N ARG A 17 19.15 -11.87 18.32
CA ARG A 17 18.51 -12.62 19.40
C ARG A 17 16.99 -12.78 19.21
N PHE A 18 16.29 -11.70 18.86
CA PHE A 18 14.82 -11.69 18.78
C PHE A 18 14.27 -12.00 17.38
N LYS A 19 15.13 -12.10 16.36
CA LYS A 19 14.76 -12.35 14.95
C LYS A 19 13.69 -11.41 14.40
N THR A 20 13.54 -10.21 14.98
CA THR A 20 12.58 -9.17 14.58
C THR A 20 13.26 -8.04 13.83
N PRO A 21 12.59 -7.37 12.86
CA PRO A 21 13.14 -6.23 12.12
C PRO A 21 13.10 -4.95 12.98
N TYR A 22 13.94 -4.87 14.01
CA TYR A 22 13.91 -3.81 15.02
C TYR A 22 14.07 -2.40 14.45
N VAL A 23 14.89 -2.23 13.39
CA VAL A 23 15.08 -0.91 12.75
C VAL A 23 13.79 -0.45 12.08
N ALA A 24 13.10 -1.35 11.37
CA ALA A 24 11.83 -1.02 10.74
C ALA A 24 10.74 -0.72 11.79
N THR A 25 10.68 -1.50 12.86
CA THR A 25 9.72 -1.29 13.95
C THR A 25 9.95 0.04 14.65
N LEU A 26 11.22 0.37 14.97
CA LEU A 26 11.58 1.64 15.59
C LEU A 26 11.25 2.82 14.65
N PHE A 27 11.58 2.70 13.37
CA PHE A 27 11.28 3.71 12.37
C PHE A 27 9.76 3.99 12.26
N VAL A 28 8.96 2.93 12.18
CA VAL A 28 7.49 3.07 12.13
C VAL A 28 6.95 3.65 13.43
N GLY A 29 7.48 3.24 14.59
CA GLY A 29 7.09 3.78 15.88
C GLY A 29 7.38 5.29 16.01
N VAL A 30 8.58 5.72 15.65
CA VAL A 30 8.95 7.15 15.64
C VAL A 30 8.11 7.93 14.64
N LEU A 31 7.92 7.40 13.43
CA LEU A 31 7.08 8.04 12.42
C LEU A 31 5.63 8.21 12.90
N SER A 32 5.07 7.17 13.52
CA SER A 32 3.72 7.22 14.10
C SER A 32 3.61 8.26 15.21
N LEU A 33 4.61 8.34 16.08
CA LEU A 33 4.66 9.34 17.15
C LEU A 33 4.69 10.75 16.58
N VAL A 34 5.55 11.01 15.59
CA VAL A 34 5.64 12.31 14.90
C VAL A 34 4.31 12.66 14.24
N LEU A 35 3.67 11.71 13.55
CA LEU A 35 2.37 11.94 12.93
C LEU A 35 1.29 12.26 13.95
N VAL A 36 1.23 11.55 15.07
CA VAL A 36 0.27 11.82 16.15
C VAL A 36 0.49 13.19 16.77
N LEU A 37 1.74 13.58 17.05
CA LEU A 37 2.05 14.89 17.63
C LEU A 37 1.77 16.04 16.65
N THR A 38 1.95 15.82 15.35
CA THR A 38 1.75 16.85 14.32
C THR A 38 0.28 16.98 13.91
N PHE A 39 -0.37 15.84 13.69
CA PHE A 39 -1.73 15.79 13.15
C PHE A 39 -2.81 15.51 14.22
N GLY A 40 -2.42 15.16 15.45
CA GLY A 40 -3.37 14.87 16.53
C GLY A 40 -4.29 16.06 16.88
N ARG A 41 -3.86 17.29 16.58
CA ARG A 41 -4.68 18.50 16.72
C ARG A 41 -5.76 18.65 15.63
N LEU A 42 -5.64 17.92 14.50
CA LEU A 42 -6.61 17.94 13.40
C LEU A 42 -7.82 17.02 13.64
N GLY A 43 -7.84 16.33 14.78
CA GLY A 43 -8.88 15.36 15.12
C GLY A 43 -8.57 13.94 14.62
N THR A 44 -8.98 12.96 15.40
CA THR A 44 -8.81 11.53 15.09
C THR A 44 -9.52 11.12 13.80
N ASP A 45 -10.59 11.82 13.44
CA ASP A 45 -11.39 11.55 12.24
C ASP A 45 -10.58 11.74 10.96
N THR A 46 -9.76 12.79 10.89
CA THR A 46 -8.91 13.04 9.70
C THR A 46 -7.88 11.96 9.50
N ILE A 47 -7.26 11.48 10.58
CA ILE A 47 -6.27 10.37 10.51
C ILE A 47 -6.97 9.08 10.08
N SER A 48 -8.14 8.79 10.65
CA SER A 48 -8.93 7.60 10.29
C SER A 48 -9.35 7.61 8.82
N LEU A 49 -9.78 8.75 8.31
CA LEU A 49 -10.15 8.92 6.89
C LEU A 49 -8.95 8.67 5.96
N PHE A 50 -7.77 9.13 6.34
CA PHE A 50 -6.55 8.89 5.56
C PHE A 50 -6.14 7.41 5.52
N VAL A 51 -6.21 6.73 6.67
CA VAL A 51 -5.95 5.28 6.76
C VAL A 51 -6.96 4.49 5.92
N ASN A 52 -8.25 4.85 6.01
CA ASN A 52 -9.31 4.23 5.23
C ASN A 52 -9.10 4.42 3.72
N PHE A 53 -8.67 5.61 3.27
CA PHE A 53 -8.33 5.82 1.86
C PHE A 53 -7.25 4.85 1.38
N GLY A 54 -6.17 4.69 2.15
CA GLY A 54 -5.08 3.77 1.82
C GLY A 54 -5.54 2.31 1.76
N ALA A 55 -6.31 1.87 2.75
CA ALA A 55 -6.85 0.52 2.82
C ALA A 55 -7.80 0.22 1.64
N LEU A 56 -8.77 1.09 1.38
CA LEU A 56 -9.73 0.91 0.29
C LEU A 56 -9.04 0.92 -1.08
N THR A 57 -8.06 1.81 -1.29
CA THR A 57 -7.27 1.85 -2.53
C THR A 57 -6.50 0.54 -2.73
N SER A 58 -5.90 0.01 -1.67
CA SER A 58 -5.18 -1.27 -1.71
C SER A 58 -6.11 -2.44 -2.05
N PHE A 59 -7.31 -2.46 -1.48
CA PHE A 59 -8.31 -3.48 -1.78
C PHE A 59 -8.83 -3.38 -3.23
N LEU A 60 -9.03 -2.19 -3.78
CA LEU A 60 -9.38 -2.03 -5.19
C LEU A 60 -8.33 -2.64 -6.10
N ILE A 61 -7.06 -2.33 -5.86
CA ILE A 61 -5.93 -2.90 -6.61
C ILE A 61 -5.88 -4.43 -6.47
N LEU A 62 -6.12 -4.94 -5.26
CA LEU A 62 -6.14 -6.38 -4.99
C LEU A 62 -7.20 -7.08 -5.84
N HIS A 63 -8.43 -6.57 -5.90
CA HIS A 63 -9.51 -7.16 -6.69
C HIS A 63 -9.17 -7.19 -8.19
N ILE A 64 -8.61 -6.09 -8.72
CA ILE A 64 -8.13 -6.02 -10.11
C ILE A 64 -7.03 -7.08 -10.34
N THR A 65 -6.08 -7.18 -9.42
CA THR A 65 -4.97 -8.13 -9.52
C THR A 65 -5.45 -9.58 -9.51
N VAL A 66 -6.42 -9.90 -8.65
CA VAL A 66 -7.02 -11.25 -8.58
C VAL A 66 -7.67 -11.62 -9.90
N VAL A 67 -8.52 -10.75 -10.45
CA VAL A 67 -9.19 -10.97 -11.74
C VAL A 67 -8.13 -11.17 -12.84
N TRP A 68 -7.18 -10.25 -12.94
CA TRP A 68 -6.13 -10.31 -13.96
C TRP A 68 -5.31 -11.60 -13.86
N TYR A 69 -4.88 -11.97 -12.66
CA TYR A 69 -4.05 -13.15 -12.46
C TYR A 69 -4.77 -14.46 -12.77
N PHE A 70 -5.98 -14.65 -12.24
CA PHE A 70 -6.68 -15.91 -12.41
C PHE A 70 -7.36 -16.04 -13.78
N ILE A 71 -7.96 -14.98 -14.29
CA ILE A 71 -8.68 -15.03 -15.58
C ILE A 71 -7.71 -14.90 -16.75
N VAL A 72 -6.79 -13.92 -16.71
CA VAL A 72 -5.93 -13.63 -17.87
C VAL A 72 -4.68 -14.53 -17.87
N LYS A 73 -3.97 -14.62 -16.74
CA LYS A 73 -2.69 -15.36 -16.70
C LYS A 73 -2.89 -16.86 -16.53
N LYS A 74 -3.73 -17.30 -15.58
CA LYS A 74 -3.98 -18.73 -15.32
C LYS A 74 -5.09 -19.34 -16.20
N LYS A 75 -5.94 -18.51 -16.81
CA LYS A 75 -7.11 -18.97 -17.61
C LYS A 75 -8.00 -19.94 -16.84
N ASP A 76 -8.17 -19.71 -15.54
CA ASP A 76 -9.01 -20.55 -14.68
C ASP A 76 -10.48 -20.31 -15.01
N ARG A 77 -11.23 -21.41 -15.23
CA ARG A 77 -12.65 -21.36 -15.59
C ARG A 77 -13.61 -21.24 -14.41
N ARG A 78 -13.10 -21.06 -13.19
CA ARG A 78 -13.92 -20.86 -11.99
C ARG A 78 -14.43 -19.41 -11.91
N TYR A 79 -15.25 -19.02 -12.86
CA TYR A 79 -15.71 -17.63 -13.02
C TYR A 79 -16.44 -17.08 -11.80
N MET A 80 -17.18 -17.91 -11.03
CA MET A 80 -17.87 -17.47 -9.81
C MET A 80 -16.87 -16.99 -8.74
N ALA A 81 -15.79 -17.74 -8.52
CA ALA A 81 -14.82 -17.41 -7.48
C ALA A 81 -13.81 -16.33 -7.92
N HIS A 82 -13.41 -16.33 -9.19
CA HIS A 82 -12.29 -15.49 -9.66
C HIS A 82 -12.70 -14.30 -10.52
N LEU A 83 -13.99 -14.19 -10.87
CA LEU A 83 -14.53 -13.05 -11.60
C LEU A 83 -15.70 -12.42 -10.83
N VAL A 84 -16.77 -13.17 -10.57
CA VAL A 84 -18.00 -12.61 -9.97
C VAL A 84 -17.73 -12.09 -8.56
N SER A 85 -17.12 -12.88 -7.70
CA SER A 85 -16.81 -12.48 -6.32
C SER A 85 -15.89 -11.24 -6.25
N PRO A 86 -14.74 -11.19 -6.96
CA PRO A 86 -13.91 -9.99 -6.97
C PRO A 86 -14.57 -8.76 -7.59
N VAL A 87 -15.42 -8.93 -8.62
CA VAL A 87 -16.12 -7.80 -9.25
C VAL A 87 -17.15 -7.22 -8.29
N LEU A 88 -17.91 -8.06 -7.58
CA LEU A 88 -18.85 -7.59 -6.54
C LEU A 88 -18.12 -6.89 -5.40
N GLY A 89 -17.03 -7.49 -4.90
CA GLY A 89 -16.18 -6.86 -3.89
C GLY A 89 -15.62 -5.52 -4.36
N PHE A 90 -15.13 -5.46 -5.59
CA PHE A 90 -14.66 -4.22 -6.21
C PHE A 90 -15.75 -3.15 -6.26
N ALA A 91 -16.96 -3.50 -6.68
CA ALA A 91 -18.08 -2.55 -6.78
C ALA A 91 -18.44 -1.94 -5.41
N VAL A 92 -18.54 -2.77 -4.37
CA VAL A 92 -18.83 -2.30 -3.00
C VAL A 92 -17.72 -1.39 -2.47
N ILE A 93 -16.46 -1.80 -2.66
CA ILE A 93 -15.31 -1.01 -2.18
C ILE A 93 -15.16 0.29 -2.99
N ALA A 94 -15.41 0.25 -4.30
CA ALA A 94 -15.38 1.43 -5.15
C ALA A 94 -16.47 2.44 -4.75
N PHE A 95 -17.68 1.96 -4.47
CA PHE A 95 -18.75 2.81 -3.94
C PHE A 95 -18.35 3.49 -2.63
N THR A 96 -17.80 2.73 -1.70
CA THR A 96 -17.30 3.26 -0.41
C THR A 96 -16.17 4.28 -0.64
N TRP A 97 -15.25 3.97 -1.55
CA TRP A 97 -14.12 4.86 -1.86
C TRP A 97 -14.58 6.19 -2.47
N VAL A 98 -15.55 6.15 -3.40
CA VAL A 98 -16.14 7.37 -3.98
C VAL A 98 -16.87 8.20 -2.93
N SER A 99 -17.50 7.55 -1.95
CA SER A 99 -18.22 8.20 -0.85
C SER A 99 -17.31 8.81 0.22
N LEU A 100 -15.99 8.56 0.17
CA LEU A 100 -15.05 9.17 1.11
C LEU A 100 -15.05 10.69 0.99
N ALA A 101 -14.83 11.35 2.15
CA ALA A 101 -14.72 12.81 2.22
C ALA A 101 -13.56 13.35 1.35
N ALA A 102 -13.78 14.49 0.71
CA ALA A 102 -12.81 15.11 -0.21
C ALA A 102 -11.41 15.31 0.40
N PRO A 103 -11.23 15.72 1.66
CA PRO A 103 -9.90 15.85 2.28
C PRO A 103 -9.11 14.55 2.28
N ALA A 104 -9.76 13.42 2.54
CA ALA A 104 -9.09 12.12 2.53
C ALA A 104 -8.57 11.74 1.14
N LYS A 105 -9.38 12.01 0.10
CA LYS A 105 -9.00 11.76 -1.29
C LYS A 105 -7.83 12.62 -1.73
N ILE A 106 -7.86 13.92 -1.41
CA ILE A 106 -6.80 14.85 -1.76
C ILE A 106 -5.47 14.44 -1.10
N LEU A 107 -5.48 14.23 0.21
CA LEU A 107 -4.30 13.80 0.96
C LEU A 107 -3.77 12.45 0.47
N GLY A 108 -4.67 11.50 0.21
CA GLY A 108 -4.31 10.19 -0.29
C GLY A 108 -3.70 10.22 -1.69
N LEU A 109 -4.24 11.02 -2.61
CA LEU A 109 -3.70 11.19 -3.95
C LEU A 109 -2.32 11.88 -3.93
N VAL A 110 -2.13 12.88 -3.07
CA VAL A 110 -0.82 13.51 -2.85
C VAL A 110 0.19 12.46 -2.37
N TRP A 111 -0.21 11.60 -1.43
CA TRP A 111 0.66 10.54 -0.94
C TRP A 111 1.03 9.52 -2.02
N ILE A 112 0.07 9.11 -2.85
CA ILE A 112 0.33 8.24 -4.00
C ILE A 112 1.29 8.91 -4.99
N ALA A 113 1.11 10.20 -5.29
CA ALA A 113 2.01 10.93 -6.16
C ALA A 113 3.44 10.95 -5.62
N ILE A 114 3.62 11.20 -4.32
CA ILE A 114 4.94 11.12 -3.66
C ILE A 114 5.54 9.71 -3.80
N GLY A 115 4.74 8.66 -3.60
CA GLY A 115 5.20 7.28 -3.77
C GLY A 115 5.64 6.95 -5.20
N VAL A 116 4.89 7.43 -6.19
CA VAL A 116 5.24 7.26 -7.61
C VAL A 116 6.53 8.03 -7.95
N VAL A 117 6.67 9.26 -7.51
CA VAL A 117 7.90 10.05 -7.69
C VAL A 117 9.09 9.34 -7.06
N TYR A 118 8.94 8.87 -5.82
CA TYR A 118 9.97 8.09 -5.13
C TYR A 118 10.37 6.84 -5.94
N TYR A 119 9.40 6.09 -6.44
CA TYR A 119 9.65 4.90 -7.26
C TYR A 119 10.41 5.24 -8.54
N VAL A 120 10.00 6.30 -9.25
CA VAL A 120 10.66 6.74 -10.49
C VAL A 120 12.10 7.20 -10.22
N VAL A 121 12.32 7.95 -9.14
CA VAL A 121 13.66 8.40 -8.73
C VAL A 121 14.54 7.20 -8.39
N MET A 122 14.04 6.25 -7.61
CA MET A 122 14.79 5.04 -7.27
C MET A 122 15.17 4.23 -8.51
N ARG A 123 14.27 4.10 -9.46
CA ARG A 123 14.52 3.34 -10.69
C ARG A 123 15.49 4.06 -11.64
N LYS A 124 15.29 5.38 -11.85
CA LYS A 124 16.09 6.15 -12.84
C LYS A 124 17.43 6.62 -12.29
N VAL A 125 17.47 7.12 -11.06
CA VAL A 125 18.67 7.76 -10.51
C VAL A 125 19.61 6.70 -9.92
N PHE A 126 19.08 5.76 -9.13
CA PHE A 126 19.91 4.75 -8.48
C PHE A 126 20.16 3.50 -9.35
N LYS A 127 19.63 3.44 -10.58
CA LYS A 127 19.74 2.27 -11.49
C LYS A 127 19.52 0.92 -10.78
N ARG A 128 18.74 0.92 -9.70
CA ARG A 128 18.40 -0.29 -8.99
C ARG A 128 17.35 -1.03 -9.79
N ASN A 129 17.72 -2.18 -10.32
CA ASN A 129 16.74 -3.14 -10.81
C ASN A 129 15.89 -3.56 -9.61
N VAL A 130 14.70 -3.00 -9.54
CA VAL A 130 13.67 -3.48 -8.61
C VAL A 130 13.19 -4.79 -9.21
N GLU A 131 13.84 -5.89 -8.85
CA GLU A 131 13.31 -7.22 -9.14
C GLU A 131 12.00 -7.33 -8.35
N LEU A 132 10.90 -7.23 -9.07
CA LEU A 132 9.59 -7.62 -8.55
C LEU A 132 9.70 -9.11 -8.29
N ALA A 133 9.82 -9.49 -7.03
CA ALA A 133 10.00 -10.86 -6.61
C ALA A 133 8.91 -11.73 -7.25
N GLY A 134 9.31 -12.59 -8.16
CA GLY A 134 8.50 -13.73 -8.58
C GLY A 134 7.58 -13.54 -9.78
N VAL A 135 7.93 -12.71 -10.78
CA VAL A 135 7.26 -12.78 -12.09
C VAL A 135 8.26 -13.21 -13.14
#